data_fbb77e3ecb82684a84c99672ee50a29a
#
_entry.id   fbb77e3ecb82684a84c99672ee50a29a
#
_cell.length_a   1.000
_cell.length_b   1.000
_cell.length_c   1.000
_cell.angle_alpha   90.00
_cell.angle_beta   90.00
_cell.angle_gamma   90.00
#
_symmetry.space_group_name_H-M   'P 1'
#
loop_
_entity.id
_entity.type
_entity.pdbx_description
1 polymer ?
#
loop_
_entity_poly.entity_id
_entity_poly.type
_entity_poly.pdbx_seq_one_letter_code
_entity_poly.pdbx_strand_id
1 'polypeptide(L)'
;MFSCFVHAHPHSWVTMETKINIKEDKIQSLSMNWEFDAMTTAYMLAGEKLTDENRDEVLSTLSSQVIYNLLSSHYFTYFYADDEPIRYKMVEEGSIEMNGAKATLKFNLELAKPTSIYTPDLRLLIFDPSYFVDMSWEHKHAITINKPYADRCHIDVVEPNPTPEQVTYAMSLSVDADPDNELGQLFTQKALFTCDQEEN
;
A
#
# COMPACT_ATOMS: atom_id res chain seq x y z
N MET A 1 -21.95 17.16 30.80
CA MET A 1 -21.35 15.93 30.20
C MET A 1 -20.72 16.34 28.89
N PHE A 2 -19.40 16.44 28.85
CA PHE A 2 -18.70 16.63 27.59
C PHE A 2 -18.60 15.25 26.92
N SER A 3 -19.32 15.06 25.82
CA SER A 3 -19.14 13.91 24.96
C SER A 3 -17.81 14.10 24.23
N CYS A 4 -16.78 13.37 24.63
CA CYS A 4 -15.58 13.25 23.80
C CYS A 4 -15.99 12.47 22.56
N PHE A 5 -16.03 13.15 21.42
CA PHE A 5 -16.06 12.48 20.12
C PHE A 5 -14.70 11.79 19.96
N VAL A 6 -14.65 10.51 20.21
CA VAL A 6 -13.52 9.67 19.84
C VAL A 6 -13.64 9.51 18.33
N HIS A 7 -12.69 10.06 17.60
CA HIS A 7 -12.57 9.85 16.17
C HIS A 7 -12.23 8.38 15.96
N ALA A 8 -13.07 7.64 15.25
CA ALA A 8 -12.96 6.19 15.19
C ALA A 8 -11.98 5.71 14.11
N HIS A 9 -11.66 6.50 13.08
CA HIS A 9 -10.78 6.13 11.95
C HIS A 9 -10.03 7.33 11.38
N PRO A 10 -8.78 7.14 10.83
CA PRO A 10 -7.93 5.96 10.90
C PRO A 10 -7.23 5.80 12.27
N HIS A 11 -6.76 4.56 12.55
CA HIS A 11 -6.01 4.24 13.79
C HIS A 11 -4.54 3.91 13.56
N SER A 12 -4.13 3.80 12.32
CA SER A 12 -2.79 3.45 11.87
C SER A 12 -2.42 4.26 10.64
N TRP A 13 -1.16 4.68 10.55
CA TRP A 13 -0.65 5.42 9.41
C TRP A 13 0.54 4.70 8.82
N VAL A 14 0.51 4.55 7.50
CA VAL A 14 1.57 3.90 6.72
C VAL A 14 2.06 4.84 5.63
N THR A 15 3.33 5.22 5.72
CA THR A 15 4.02 5.92 4.63
C THR A 15 4.55 4.88 3.65
N MET A 16 4.18 5.03 2.37
CA MET A 16 4.51 4.05 1.35
C MET A 16 5.59 4.53 0.40
N GLU A 17 6.45 3.60 0.00
CA GLU A 17 7.24 3.70 -1.22
C GLU A 17 6.95 2.50 -2.12
N THR A 18 6.81 2.76 -3.41
CA THR A 18 6.51 1.73 -4.42
C THR A 18 7.47 1.84 -5.59
N LYS A 19 8.09 0.72 -5.96
CA LYS A 19 8.89 0.65 -7.19
C LYS A 19 8.19 -0.25 -8.20
N ILE A 20 7.87 0.31 -9.38
CA ILE A 20 7.31 -0.43 -10.50
C ILE A 20 8.46 -1.05 -11.29
N ASN A 21 8.51 -2.37 -11.35
CA ASN A 21 9.54 -3.13 -12.04
C ASN A 21 9.06 -3.53 -13.44
N ILE A 22 9.70 -2.96 -14.45
CA ILE A 22 9.38 -3.18 -15.87
C ILE A 22 10.51 -3.95 -16.55
N LYS A 23 10.14 -4.91 -17.38
CA LYS A 23 11.03 -5.66 -18.25
C LYS A 23 10.32 -5.94 -19.57
N GLU A 24 11.02 -5.71 -20.71
CA GLU A 24 10.48 -5.96 -22.05
C GLU A 24 9.09 -5.29 -22.23
N ASP A 25 9.00 -4.00 -21.88
CA ASP A 25 7.79 -3.18 -21.94
C ASP A 25 6.58 -3.73 -21.20
N LYS A 26 6.83 -4.56 -20.18
CA LYS A 26 5.78 -5.12 -19.32
C LYS A 26 6.12 -4.92 -17.86
N ILE A 27 5.14 -4.49 -17.09
CA ILE A 27 5.20 -4.47 -15.64
C ILE A 27 5.20 -5.92 -15.16
N GLN A 28 6.23 -6.27 -14.38
CA GLN A 28 6.41 -7.62 -13.83
C GLN A 28 5.97 -7.70 -12.38
N SER A 29 6.32 -6.67 -11.60
CA SER A 29 6.06 -6.64 -10.17
C SER A 29 6.07 -5.23 -9.62
N LEU A 30 5.57 -5.09 -8.39
CA LEU A 30 5.62 -3.90 -7.55
C LEU A 30 6.43 -4.24 -6.30
N SER A 31 7.56 -3.54 -6.09
CA SER A 31 8.30 -3.66 -4.82
C SER A 31 7.78 -2.64 -3.84
N MET A 32 7.35 -3.10 -2.67
CA MET A 32 6.68 -2.32 -1.65
C MET A 32 7.58 -2.10 -0.44
N ASN A 33 7.64 -0.86 0.04
CA ASN A 33 8.20 -0.48 1.34
C ASN A 33 7.11 0.28 2.10
N TRP A 34 6.64 -0.28 3.20
CA TRP A 34 5.59 0.31 4.03
C TRP A 34 6.13 0.60 5.42
N GLU A 35 6.36 1.88 5.72
CA GLU A 35 6.79 2.33 7.04
C GLU A 35 5.56 2.59 7.90
N PHE A 36 5.42 1.84 8.99
CA PHE A 36 4.36 2.00 9.97
C PHE A 36 4.73 3.07 10.99
N ASP A 37 3.74 3.82 11.47
CA ASP A 37 3.93 4.73 12.58
C ASP A 37 4.39 4.00 13.87
N ALA A 38 4.90 4.76 14.85
CA ALA A 38 5.47 4.18 16.06
C ALA A 38 4.44 3.46 16.94
N MET A 39 3.19 3.91 16.95
CA MET A 39 2.13 3.28 17.73
C MET A 39 1.70 1.95 17.10
N THR A 40 1.49 1.94 15.80
CA THR A 40 1.20 0.72 15.03
C THR A 40 2.34 -0.29 15.17
N THR A 41 3.60 0.17 15.07
CA THR A 41 4.77 -0.69 15.27
C THR A 41 4.80 -1.33 16.65
N ALA A 42 4.54 -0.54 17.71
CA ALA A 42 4.49 -1.06 19.08
C ALA A 42 3.36 -2.09 19.26
N TYR A 43 2.20 -1.86 18.62
CA TYR A 43 1.09 -2.81 18.62
C TYR A 43 1.43 -4.11 17.87
N MET A 44 2.06 -4.00 16.70
CA MET A 44 2.50 -5.17 15.91
C MET A 44 3.48 -6.05 16.67
N LEU A 45 4.38 -5.45 17.44
CA LEU A 45 5.32 -6.20 18.30
C LEU A 45 4.63 -6.83 19.51
N ALA A 46 3.37 -6.45 19.83
CA ALA A 46 2.57 -7.04 20.91
C ALA A 46 3.30 -7.13 22.27
N GLY A 47 4.18 -6.15 22.57
CA GLY A 47 4.97 -6.11 23.78
C GLY A 47 6.24 -6.97 23.75
N GLU A 48 6.56 -7.63 22.63
CA GLU A 48 7.82 -8.32 22.43
C GLU A 48 8.99 -7.34 22.57
N LYS A 49 9.96 -7.72 23.38
CA LYS A 49 11.21 -6.97 23.54
C LYS A 49 12.25 -7.50 22.57
N LEU A 50 12.60 -6.69 21.58
CA LEU A 50 13.67 -7.04 20.65
C LEU A 50 15.02 -6.95 21.36
N THR A 51 15.80 -8.04 21.29
CA THR A 51 17.19 -8.15 21.72
C THR A 51 18.04 -8.56 20.51
N ASP A 52 19.36 -8.47 20.63
CA ASP A 52 20.26 -8.89 19.55
C ASP A 52 20.11 -10.40 19.24
N GLU A 53 19.72 -11.21 20.23
CA GLU A 53 19.56 -12.65 20.07
C GLU A 53 18.25 -13.07 19.40
N ASN A 54 17.14 -12.32 19.58
CA ASN A 54 15.81 -12.71 19.08
C ASN A 54 15.30 -11.88 17.92
N ARG A 55 15.99 -10.79 17.59
CA ARG A 55 15.52 -9.78 16.64
C ARG A 55 15.13 -10.38 15.28
N ASP A 56 16.01 -11.16 14.70
CA ASP A 56 15.81 -11.70 13.34
C ASP A 56 14.65 -12.69 13.31
N GLU A 57 14.51 -13.53 14.32
CA GLU A 57 13.42 -14.49 14.45
C GLU A 57 12.07 -13.79 14.64
N VAL A 58 12.00 -12.82 15.56
CA VAL A 58 10.77 -12.06 15.82
C VAL A 58 10.34 -11.29 14.60
N LEU A 59 11.24 -10.55 13.93
CA LEU A 59 10.91 -9.75 12.75
C LEU A 59 10.54 -10.60 11.53
N SER A 60 11.19 -11.75 11.34
CA SER A 60 10.83 -12.71 10.28
C SER A 60 9.45 -13.32 10.52
N THR A 61 9.15 -13.72 11.75
CA THR A 61 7.82 -14.24 12.11
C THR A 61 6.73 -13.18 11.90
N LEU A 62 6.97 -11.97 12.38
CA LEU A 62 6.06 -10.84 12.23
C LEU A 62 5.80 -10.51 10.75
N SER A 63 6.85 -10.45 9.94
CA SER A 63 6.75 -10.23 8.49
C SER A 63 5.83 -11.26 7.83
N SER A 64 6.05 -12.54 8.12
CA SER A 64 5.24 -13.64 7.58
C SER A 64 3.77 -13.54 8.00
N GLN A 65 3.50 -13.19 9.25
CA GLN A 65 2.13 -13.01 9.77
C GLN A 65 1.42 -11.83 9.11
N VAL A 66 2.10 -10.69 8.96
CA VAL A 66 1.52 -9.51 8.31
C VAL A 66 1.19 -9.81 6.86
N ILE A 67 2.12 -10.40 6.08
CA ILE A 67 1.89 -10.78 4.69
C ILE A 67 0.73 -11.77 4.56
N TYR A 68 0.65 -12.77 5.44
CA TYR A 68 -0.45 -13.72 5.44
C TYR A 68 -1.81 -13.04 5.69
N ASN A 69 -1.87 -12.11 6.64
CA ASN A 69 -3.10 -11.37 6.93
C ASN A 69 -3.52 -10.47 5.77
N LEU A 70 -2.57 -9.86 5.05
CA LEU A 70 -2.83 -9.01 3.90
C LEU A 70 -3.38 -9.78 2.68
N LEU A 71 -3.14 -11.09 2.59
CA LEU A 71 -3.56 -11.91 1.45
C LEU A 71 -5.07 -11.84 1.20
N SER A 72 -5.88 -11.90 2.26
CA SER A 72 -7.35 -11.86 2.15
C SER A 72 -7.89 -10.54 1.59
N SER A 73 -7.13 -9.46 1.73
CA SER A 73 -7.46 -8.11 1.26
C SER A 73 -6.60 -7.68 0.07
N HIS A 74 -6.17 -8.63 -0.77
CA HIS A 74 -5.35 -8.38 -1.96
C HIS A 74 -4.08 -7.56 -1.67
N TYR A 75 -3.48 -7.76 -0.51
CA TYR A 75 -2.33 -6.95 -0.03
C TYR A 75 -2.62 -5.45 -0.01
N PHE A 76 -3.86 -5.04 0.22
CA PHE A 76 -4.35 -3.66 0.13
C PHE A 76 -4.03 -2.96 -1.20
N THR A 77 -3.61 -3.72 -2.22
CA THR A 77 -3.07 -3.20 -3.46
C THR A 77 -3.99 -3.54 -4.63
N TYR A 78 -4.59 -2.52 -5.21
CA TYR A 78 -5.57 -2.63 -6.29
C TYR A 78 -4.99 -1.97 -7.55
N PHE A 79 -4.54 -2.79 -8.49
CA PHE A 79 -3.97 -2.34 -9.75
C PHE A 79 -4.91 -2.73 -10.89
N TYR A 80 -5.19 -1.77 -11.76
CA TYR A 80 -6.13 -1.95 -12.88
C TYR A 80 -5.46 -1.62 -14.20
N ALA A 81 -5.91 -2.28 -15.25
CA ALA A 81 -5.58 -2.02 -16.63
C ALA A 81 -6.89 -2.04 -17.42
N ASP A 82 -7.30 -0.91 -17.99
CA ASP A 82 -8.56 -0.78 -18.76
C ASP A 82 -9.77 -1.31 -17.96
N ASP A 83 -9.91 -0.85 -16.69
CA ASP A 83 -10.91 -1.28 -15.70
C ASP A 83 -10.83 -2.75 -15.24
N GLU A 84 -9.97 -3.56 -15.83
CA GLU A 84 -9.78 -4.95 -15.43
C GLU A 84 -8.74 -5.07 -14.29
N PRO A 85 -9.06 -5.80 -13.22
CA PRO A 85 -8.13 -5.96 -12.10
C PRO A 85 -6.95 -6.86 -12.46
N ILE A 86 -5.74 -6.35 -12.24
CA ILE A 86 -4.50 -7.10 -12.35
C ILE A 86 -4.33 -7.95 -11.09
N ARG A 87 -4.08 -9.24 -11.27
CA ARG A 87 -3.89 -10.19 -10.18
C ARG A 87 -2.42 -10.38 -9.87
N TYR A 88 -2.14 -10.74 -8.62
CA TYR A 88 -0.80 -11.04 -8.13
C TYR A 88 -0.63 -12.53 -7.89
N LYS A 89 0.63 -12.99 -7.94
CA LYS A 89 1.01 -14.25 -7.32
C LYS A 89 0.99 -14.08 -5.80
N MET A 90 0.91 -15.19 -5.08
CA MET A 90 1.05 -15.16 -3.64
C MET A 90 2.46 -14.67 -3.28
N VAL A 91 2.54 -13.77 -2.30
CA VAL A 91 3.82 -13.33 -1.74
C VAL A 91 4.36 -14.42 -0.83
N GLU A 92 5.52 -14.95 -1.17
CA GLU A 92 6.15 -16.04 -0.41
C GLU A 92 7.05 -15.49 0.69
N GLU A 93 7.71 -14.36 0.43
CA GLU A 93 8.70 -13.78 1.33
C GLU A 93 8.54 -12.27 1.47
N GLY A 94 8.84 -11.78 2.66
CA GLY A 94 8.99 -10.37 2.97
C GLY A 94 9.91 -10.20 4.17
N SER A 95 10.23 -8.96 4.49
CA SER A 95 11.06 -8.64 5.65
C SER A 95 10.54 -7.42 6.37
N ILE A 96 10.79 -7.37 7.68
CA ILE A 96 10.58 -6.17 8.47
C ILE A 96 11.94 -5.67 8.97
N GLU A 97 12.20 -4.40 8.74
CA GLU A 97 13.35 -3.67 9.30
C GLU A 97 12.85 -2.65 10.32
N MET A 98 13.62 -2.46 11.39
CA MET A 98 13.35 -1.44 12.40
C MET A 98 14.21 -0.20 12.16
N ASN A 99 13.57 0.95 12.08
CA ASN A 99 14.22 2.27 12.05
C ASN A 99 13.75 3.06 13.29
N GLY A 100 14.54 2.99 14.36
CA GLY A 100 14.12 3.52 15.65
C GLY A 100 12.85 2.84 16.17
N ALA A 101 11.80 3.61 16.38
CA ALA A 101 10.50 3.13 16.86
C ALA A 101 9.53 2.70 15.73
N LYS A 102 9.94 2.79 14.47
CA LYS A 102 9.13 2.48 13.31
C LYS A 102 9.59 1.19 12.64
N ALA A 103 8.65 0.37 12.21
CA ALA A 103 8.89 -0.82 11.41
C ALA A 103 8.63 -0.53 9.93
N THR A 104 9.47 -1.06 9.04
CA THR A 104 9.26 -1.01 7.60
C THR A 104 9.11 -2.41 7.05
N LEU A 105 7.92 -2.74 6.55
CA LEU A 105 7.65 -3.98 5.83
C LEU A 105 8.10 -3.84 4.37
N LYS A 106 8.90 -4.78 3.90
CA LYS A 106 9.35 -4.87 2.51
C LYS A 106 8.88 -6.18 1.90
N PHE A 107 8.23 -6.10 0.75
CA PHE A 107 7.79 -7.28 0.01
C PHE A 107 7.65 -6.97 -1.48
N ASN A 108 7.52 -8.00 -2.30
CA ASN A 108 7.36 -7.86 -3.75
C ASN A 108 6.07 -8.52 -4.20
N LEU A 109 5.22 -7.74 -4.89
CA LEU A 109 4.00 -8.21 -5.52
C LEU A 109 4.30 -8.55 -6.98
N GLU A 110 4.55 -9.81 -7.29
CA GLU A 110 4.71 -10.27 -8.66
C GLU A 110 3.33 -10.38 -9.34
N LEU A 111 3.17 -9.79 -10.52
CA LEU A 111 1.95 -9.91 -11.28
C LEU A 111 1.76 -11.36 -11.75
N ALA A 112 0.55 -11.90 -11.61
CA ALA A 112 0.23 -13.24 -12.11
C ALA A 112 0.44 -13.34 -13.64
N LYS A 113 0.23 -12.22 -14.35
CA LYS A 113 0.51 -12.05 -15.77
C LYS A 113 1.13 -10.67 -16.00
N PRO A 114 2.34 -10.60 -16.56
CA PRO A 114 2.96 -9.32 -16.91
C PRO A 114 2.06 -8.47 -17.80
N THR A 115 1.90 -7.18 -17.46
CA THR A 115 0.99 -6.24 -18.14
C THR A 115 1.79 -5.23 -18.95
N SER A 116 1.38 -4.98 -20.20
CA SER A 116 2.04 -3.99 -21.06
C SER A 116 1.96 -2.58 -20.46
N ILE A 117 3.07 -1.84 -20.51
CA ILE A 117 3.12 -0.43 -20.09
C ILE A 117 2.30 0.50 -20.98
N TYR A 118 1.87 0.03 -22.15
CA TYR A 118 1.05 0.76 -23.11
C TYR A 118 -0.45 0.44 -22.97
N THR A 119 -0.83 -0.35 -21.98
CA THR A 119 -2.24 -0.62 -21.70
C THR A 119 -2.91 0.69 -21.25
N PRO A 120 -4.08 1.05 -21.80
CA PRO A 120 -4.83 2.21 -21.33
C PRO A 120 -5.19 2.12 -19.83
N ASP A 121 -5.41 3.27 -19.22
CA ASP A 121 -5.94 3.40 -17.85
C ASP A 121 -5.23 2.54 -16.80
N LEU A 122 -3.89 2.44 -16.89
CA LEU A 122 -3.10 1.82 -15.82
C LEU A 122 -3.19 2.69 -14.56
N ARG A 123 -3.81 2.16 -13.50
CA ARG A 123 -3.97 2.88 -12.24
C ARG A 123 -3.76 1.99 -11.03
N LEU A 124 -2.98 2.48 -10.09
CA LEU A 124 -2.65 1.82 -8.84
C LEU A 124 -3.29 2.56 -7.67
N LEU A 125 -3.99 1.83 -6.82
CA LEU A 125 -4.54 2.29 -5.56
C LEU A 125 -4.04 1.36 -4.46
N ILE A 126 -3.66 1.93 -3.31
CA ILE A 126 -3.26 1.14 -2.14
C ILE A 126 -4.04 1.67 -0.95
N PHE A 127 -4.92 0.85 -0.40
CA PHE A 127 -5.78 1.24 0.71
C PHE A 127 -6.31 0.04 1.50
N ASP A 128 -6.60 0.27 2.75
CA ASP A 128 -7.36 -0.65 3.59
C ASP A 128 -8.87 -0.43 3.37
N PRO A 129 -9.62 -1.42 2.86
CA PRO A 129 -11.06 -1.28 2.65
C PRO A 129 -11.88 -1.08 3.94
N SER A 130 -11.31 -1.35 5.11
CA SER A 130 -11.94 -1.04 6.40
C SER A 130 -11.68 0.39 6.86
N TYR A 131 -10.83 1.14 6.16
CA TYR A 131 -10.38 2.49 6.53
C TYR A 131 -9.74 2.59 7.93
N PHE A 132 -9.26 1.45 8.45
CA PHE A 132 -8.54 1.40 9.72
C PHE A 132 -7.11 1.94 9.58
N VAL A 133 -6.48 1.67 8.41
CA VAL A 133 -5.13 2.09 8.06
C VAL A 133 -5.19 3.18 7.00
N ASP A 134 -4.62 4.34 7.29
CA ASP A 134 -4.35 5.39 6.30
C ASP A 134 -3.01 5.11 5.62
N MET A 135 -3.02 5.03 4.29
CA MET A 135 -1.87 4.66 3.47
C MET A 135 -1.59 5.74 2.45
N SER A 136 -0.39 6.34 2.48
CA SER A 136 -0.08 7.46 1.61
C SER A 136 1.34 7.44 1.02
N TRP A 137 1.46 7.97 -0.21
CA TRP A 137 2.73 8.35 -0.82
C TRP A 137 3.00 9.82 -0.50
N GLU A 138 3.84 10.09 0.51
CA GLU A 138 4.01 11.45 1.05
C GLU A 138 4.90 12.38 0.22
N HIS A 139 5.64 11.86 -0.76
CA HIS A 139 6.57 12.66 -1.55
C HIS A 139 6.67 12.23 -3.02
N LYS A 140 7.12 13.15 -3.88
CA LYS A 140 7.17 12.97 -5.34
C LYS A 140 7.94 11.73 -5.83
N HIS A 141 8.87 11.22 -5.03
CA HIS A 141 9.68 10.05 -5.38
C HIS A 141 9.25 8.79 -4.64
N ALA A 142 8.10 8.82 -3.97
CA ALA A 142 7.55 7.66 -3.29
C ALA A 142 7.16 6.55 -4.27
N ILE A 143 6.85 6.90 -5.53
CA ILE A 143 6.66 5.93 -6.59
C ILE A 143 7.79 6.10 -7.61
N THR A 144 8.48 5.00 -7.91
CA THR A 144 9.61 4.99 -8.84
C THR A 144 9.46 3.91 -9.90
N ILE A 145 10.17 4.11 -11.01
CA ILE A 145 10.23 3.18 -12.12
C ILE A 145 11.70 2.81 -12.36
N ASN A 146 11.99 1.56 -12.67
CA ASN A 146 13.36 1.16 -12.98
C ASN A 146 13.83 1.72 -14.34
N LYS A 147 15.14 1.98 -14.45
CA LYS A 147 15.74 2.34 -15.74
C LYS A 147 15.72 1.14 -16.71
N PRO A 148 15.56 1.36 -18.03
CA PRO A 148 15.54 2.65 -18.74
C PRO A 148 14.16 3.32 -18.82
N TYR A 149 13.12 2.76 -18.19
CA TYR A 149 11.73 3.20 -18.35
C TYR A 149 11.40 4.51 -17.63
N ALA A 150 12.17 4.88 -16.61
CA ALA A 150 11.96 6.10 -15.81
C ALA A 150 11.99 7.40 -16.65
N ASP A 151 12.65 7.39 -17.82
CA ASP A 151 12.79 8.57 -18.69
C ASP A 151 11.62 8.72 -19.67
N ARG A 152 10.81 7.68 -19.87
CA ARG A 152 9.69 7.68 -20.83
C ARG A 152 8.33 7.32 -20.23
N CYS A 153 8.29 7.08 -18.93
CA CYS A 153 7.06 6.79 -18.22
C CYS A 153 6.84 7.83 -17.11
N HIS A 154 5.60 8.25 -16.96
CA HIS A 154 5.16 9.21 -15.95
C HIS A 154 4.16 8.59 -15.00
N ILE A 155 4.19 9.03 -13.75
CA ILE A 155 3.22 8.67 -12.73
C ILE A 155 2.65 9.96 -12.15
N ASP A 156 1.35 10.13 -12.32
CA ASP A 156 0.60 11.23 -11.73
C ASP A 156 -0.16 10.71 -10.51
N VAL A 157 0.14 11.26 -9.34
CA VAL A 157 -0.58 10.93 -8.10
C VAL A 157 -1.71 11.93 -7.93
N VAL A 158 -2.94 11.43 -8.00
CA VAL A 158 -4.16 12.20 -7.77
C VAL A 158 -4.57 12.05 -6.32
N GLU A 159 -4.66 13.17 -5.61
CA GLU A 159 -5.07 13.20 -4.21
C GLU A 159 -6.57 12.90 -4.04
N PRO A 160 -6.97 12.24 -2.93
CA PRO A 160 -8.36 12.04 -2.61
C PRO A 160 -9.06 13.39 -2.35
N ASN A 161 -10.34 13.47 -2.70
CA ASN A 161 -11.15 14.65 -2.45
C ASN A 161 -12.55 14.27 -1.95
N PRO A 162 -12.66 13.63 -0.77
CA PRO A 162 -13.95 13.24 -0.21
C PRO A 162 -14.76 14.47 0.22
N THR A 163 -16.09 14.37 0.12
CA THR A 163 -16.99 15.42 0.62
C THR A 163 -17.04 15.41 2.15
N PRO A 164 -17.46 16.53 2.80
CA PRO A 164 -17.64 16.56 4.26
C PRO A 164 -18.58 15.47 4.79
N GLU A 165 -19.61 15.12 4.02
CA GLU A 165 -20.56 14.07 4.37
C GLU A 165 -19.90 12.69 4.35
N GLN A 166 -19.06 12.41 3.33
CA GLN A 166 -18.27 11.18 3.24
C GLN A 166 -17.28 11.06 4.39
N VAL A 167 -16.59 12.14 4.72
CA VAL A 167 -15.68 12.19 5.88
C VAL A 167 -16.46 11.91 7.17
N THR A 168 -17.62 12.56 7.37
CA THR A 168 -18.44 12.36 8.56
C THR A 168 -18.92 10.92 8.67
N TYR A 169 -19.33 10.32 7.54
CA TYR A 169 -19.74 8.92 7.49
C TYR A 169 -18.59 7.98 7.88
N ALA A 170 -17.42 8.12 7.23
CA ALA A 170 -16.26 7.29 7.54
C ALA A 170 -15.84 7.38 9.01
N MET A 171 -15.88 8.59 9.59
CA MET A 171 -15.58 8.81 11.02
C MET A 171 -16.63 8.22 11.97
N SER A 172 -17.81 7.90 11.50
CA SER A 172 -18.88 7.29 12.30
C SER A 172 -18.85 5.76 12.33
N LEU A 173 -18.01 5.14 11.49
CA LEU A 173 -17.91 3.70 11.43
C LEU A 173 -17.34 3.12 12.72
N SER A 174 -17.76 1.91 13.07
CA SER A 174 -17.15 1.16 14.18
C SER A 174 -15.83 0.53 13.76
N VAL A 175 -14.97 0.23 14.74
CA VAL A 175 -13.66 -0.43 14.52
C VAL A 175 -13.79 -1.78 13.79
N ASP A 176 -14.92 -2.43 13.92
CA ASP A 176 -15.27 -3.72 13.33
C ASP A 176 -16.26 -3.59 12.14
N ALA A 177 -16.30 -2.40 11.50
CA ALA A 177 -17.11 -2.21 10.30
C ALA A 177 -16.67 -3.15 9.17
N ASP A 178 -17.66 -3.65 8.43
CA ASP A 178 -17.37 -4.49 7.27
C ASP A 178 -16.54 -3.71 6.23
N PRO A 179 -15.56 -4.37 5.57
CA PRO A 179 -14.77 -3.76 4.53
C PRO A 179 -15.63 -3.22 3.37
N ASP A 180 -15.38 -1.97 2.95
CA ASP A 180 -16.08 -1.30 1.85
C ASP A 180 -15.05 -0.70 0.87
N ASN A 181 -14.88 -1.37 -0.27
CA ASN A 181 -13.95 -0.91 -1.30
C ASN A 181 -14.35 0.43 -1.92
N GLU A 182 -15.64 0.75 -2.02
CA GLU A 182 -16.10 2.03 -2.59
C GLU A 182 -15.75 3.17 -1.62
N LEU A 183 -15.98 2.95 -0.35
CA LEU A 183 -15.61 3.91 0.69
C LEU A 183 -14.09 4.10 0.74
N GLY A 184 -13.30 3.03 0.81
CA GLY A 184 -11.84 3.09 0.87
C GLY A 184 -11.24 3.88 -0.30
N GLN A 185 -11.77 3.72 -1.51
CA GLN A 185 -11.31 4.44 -2.69
C GLN A 185 -11.53 5.96 -2.63
N LEU A 186 -12.50 6.46 -1.84
CA LEU A 186 -12.77 7.89 -1.69
C LEU A 186 -11.66 8.62 -0.93
N PHE A 187 -10.92 7.90 -0.08
CA PHE A 187 -9.86 8.42 0.77
C PHE A 187 -8.47 8.07 0.29
N THR A 188 -8.35 7.46 -0.90
CA THR A 188 -7.11 6.89 -1.42
C THR A 188 -6.52 7.73 -2.54
N GLN A 189 -5.22 7.93 -2.50
CA GLN A 189 -4.46 8.44 -3.63
C GLN A 189 -4.54 7.45 -4.81
N LYS A 190 -4.58 7.99 -6.04
CA LYS A 190 -4.57 7.19 -7.28
C LYS A 190 -3.32 7.50 -8.06
N ALA A 191 -2.46 6.52 -8.26
CA ALA A 191 -1.31 6.66 -9.14
C ALA A 191 -1.71 6.23 -10.56
N LEU A 192 -1.72 7.20 -11.47
CA LEU A 192 -2.01 7.01 -12.89
C LEU A 192 -0.69 6.86 -13.64
N PHE A 193 -0.57 5.81 -14.41
CA PHE A 193 0.66 5.44 -15.09
C PHE A 193 0.52 5.60 -16.60
N THR A 194 1.44 6.34 -17.23
CA THR A 194 1.49 6.53 -18.68
C THR A 194 2.92 6.40 -19.20
N CYS A 195 3.09 5.77 -20.36
CA CYS A 195 4.38 5.66 -21.03
C CYS A 195 4.27 6.08 -22.50
N ASP A 196 5.29 6.80 -22.96
CA ASP A 196 5.43 7.14 -24.37
C ASP A 196 5.82 5.90 -25.18
N GLN A 197 5.20 5.73 -26.35
CA GLN A 197 5.63 4.72 -27.32
C GLN A 197 6.94 5.18 -27.96
N GLU A 198 7.89 4.28 -28.16
CA GLU A 198 9.05 4.59 -28.97
C GLU A 198 8.61 4.90 -30.40
N GLU A 199 8.88 6.13 -30.86
CA GLU A 199 8.74 6.45 -32.28
C GLU A 199 9.75 5.60 -33.08
N ASN A 200 9.24 4.68 -33.90
CA ASN A 200 10.05 3.88 -34.83
C ASN A 200 10.56 4.73 -35.99
#